data_175321516834fcf12a96ec1b4922599c
#
_entry.id   175321516834fcf12a96ec1b4922599c
#
_cell.length_a   1.000
_cell.length_b   1.000
_cell.length_c   1.000
_cell.angle_alpha   90.00
_cell.angle_beta   90.00
_cell.angle_gamma   90.00
#
_symmetry.space_group_name_H-M   'P 1'
#
loop_
_entity.id
_entity.type
_entity.pdbx_description
1 polymer ?
#
loop_
_entity_poly.entity_id
_entity_poly.type
_entity_poly.pdbx_seq_one_letter_code
_entity_poly.pdbx_strand_id
1 'polypeptide(L)'
;MSERLRIAITKGRLLDKSVELFEGAGLDCSPIKDPGRRLVHSLPNYPLDAVLAKAPDVITYVEHGVCDLGIVGKDTILEKGGSFYEVLDLGFGKCRFALAVKEGSDFFGTYKTRRVASKYPEVTRAFFARKGMDVDIIKIEGSVELAPILNLTDAIVDIVETGATLKANGLVPIEDVAPVSARLIVNTASMKLYKDQIADFISRCEGELEKRT
;
A
#
# COMPACT_ATOMS: atom_id res chain seq x y z
N MET A 1 -25.65 -16.87 -16.28
CA MET A 1 -25.48 -15.62 -15.52
C MET A 1 -23.98 -15.40 -15.43
N SER A 2 -23.47 -14.25 -15.90
CA SER A 2 -22.05 -13.93 -15.74
C SER A 2 -21.74 -13.87 -14.24
N GLU A 3 -20.74 -14.62 -13.81
CA GLU A 3 -20.28 -14.62 -12.41
C GLU A 3 -19.72 -13.22 -12.12
N ARG A 4 -20.13 -12.60 -11.00
CA ARG A 4 -19.68 -11.26 -10.64
C ARG A 4 -18.28 -11.34 -10.06
N LEU A 5 -17.35 -10.51 -10.55
CA LEU A 5 -16.05 -10.34 -9.91
C LEU A 5 -16.20 -9.72 -8.52
N ARG A 6 -15.26 -10.03 -7.65
CA ARG A 6 -15.18 -9.42 -6.32
C ARG A 6 -13.86 -8.69 -6.14
N ILE A 7 -13.95 -7.41 -5.71
CA ILE A 7 -12.79 -6.57 -5.43
C ILE A 7 -12.71 -6.19 -3.95
N ALA A 8 -11.57 -6.42 -3.32
CA ALA A 8 -11.28 -5.88 -1.98
C ALA A 8 -10.61 -4.51 -2.11
N ILE A 9 -11.10 -3.51 -1.36
CA ILE A 9 -10.58 -2.14 -1.41
C ILE A 9 -10.15 -1.71 -0.02
N THR A 10 -8.95 -1.17 0.09
CA THR A 10 -8.43 -0.61 1.35
C THR A 10 -9.23 0.62 1.76
N LYS A 11 -9.80 0.60 2.99
CA LYS A 11 -10.56 1.73 3.57
C LYS A 11 -9.70 3.00 3.74
N GLY A 12 -10.39 4.14 3.83
CA GLY A 12 -9.77 5.46 4.00
C GLY A 12 -9.38 6.10 2.67
N ARG A 13 -8.31 6.88 2.64
CA ARG A 13 -7.91 7.69 1.46
C ARG A 13 -7.81 6.88 0.15
N LEU A 14 -7.40 5.62 0.21
CA LEU A 14 -7.34 4.78 -0.99
C LEU A 14 -8.74 4.44 -1.51
N LEU A 15 -9.72 4.24 -0.62
CA LEU A 15 -11.11 4.02 -1.02
C LEU A 15 -11.66 5.23 -1.77
N ASP A 16 -11.49 6.44 -1.23
CA ASP A 16 -12.01 7.67 -1.84
C ASP A 16 -11.43 7.85 -3.26
N LYS A 17 -10.12 7.65 -3.41
CA LYS A 17 -9.45 7.72 -4.72
C LYS A 17 -9.83 6.60 -5.67
N SER A 18 -10.12 5.41 -5.15
CA SER A 18 -10.62 4.28 -5.95
C SER A 18 -12.04 4.56 -6.47
N VAL A 19 -12.90 5.16 -5.65
CA VAL A 19 -14.25 5.58 -6.06
C VAL A 19 -14.16 6.64 -7.15
N GLU A 20 -13.32 7.67 -6.99
CA GLU A 20 -13.09 8.68 -8.02
C GLU A 20 -12.64 8.05 -9.35
N LEU A 21 -11.71 7.07 -9.30
CA LEU A 21 -11.24 6.35 -10.48
C LEU A 21 -12.37 5.55 -11.15
N PHE A 22 -13.14 4.81 -10.38
CA PHE A 22 -14.22 3.97 -10.88
C PHE A 22 -15.34 4.78 -11.51
N GLU A 23 -15.73 5.90 -10.90
CA GLU A 23 -16.72 6.82 -11.45
C GLU A 23 -16.24 7.45 -12.76
N GLY A 24 -14.97 7.86 -12.85
CA GLY A 24 -14.37 8.34 -14.09
C GLY A 24 -14.33 7.26 -15.18
N ALA A 25 -14.17 6.00 -14.80
CA ALA A 25 -14.26 4.84 -15.68
C ALA A 25 -15.72 4.42 -16.03
N GLY A 26 -16.71 5.17 -15.55
CA GLY A 26 -18.13 4.96 -15.85
C GLY A 26 -18.84 3.93 -14.97
N LEU A 27 -18.27 3.57 -13.80
CA LEU A 27 -18.89 2.65 -12.84
C LEU A 27 -19.73 3.44 -11.81
N ASP A 28 -20.93 2.95 -11.50
CA ASP A 28 -21.78 3.54 -10.45
C ASP A 28 -21.35 3.06 -9.06
N CYS A 29 -20.67 3.96 -8.33
CA CYS A 29 -20.16 3.70 -6.99
C CYS A 29 -21.11 4.15 -5.86
N SER A 30 -22.37 4.50 -6.15
CA SER A 30 -23.33 4.92 -5.13
C SER A 30 -23.45 3.96 -3.95
N PRO A 31 -23.44 2.60 -4.12
CA PRO A 31 -23.49 1.68 -2.98
C PRO A 31 -22.23 1.67 -2.11
N ILE A 32 -21.10 2.12 -2.64
CA ILE A 32 -19.85 2.23 -1.88
C ILE A 32 -19.81 3.54 -1.10
N LYS A 33 -20.35 4.62 -1.66
CA LYS A 33 -20.41 5.95 -1.04
C LYS A 33 -21.35 6.01 0.15
N ASP A 34 -22.47 5.29 0.06
CA ASP A 34 -23.41 5.12 1.17
C ASP A 34 -23.53 3.63 1.56
N PRO A 35 -22.50 3.10 2.25
CA PRO A 35 -22.38 1.66 2.52
C PRO A 35 -23.41 1.14 3.53
N GLY A 36 -24.02 2.00 4.34
CA GLY A 36 -24.91 1.59 5.42
C GLY A 36 -24.24 0.57 6.36
N ARG A 37 -24.95 -0.54 6.64
CA ARG A 37 -24.41 -1.67 7.44
C ARG A 37 -23.94 -2.84 6.60
N ARG A 38 -23.98 -2.75 5.28
CA ARG A 38 -23.55 -3.83 4.38
C ARG A 38 -22.02 -3.93 4.35
N LEU A 39 -21.52 -5.13 4.14
CA LEU A 39 -20.08 -5.41 4.03
C LEU A 39 -19.65 -5.72 2.60
N VAL A 40 -20.64 -6.03 1.73
CA VAL A 40 -20.44 -6.26 0.29
C VAL A 40 -21.37 -5.32 -0.47
N HIS A 41 -20.83 -4.60 -1.44
CA HIS A 41 -21.49 -3.54 -2.20
C HIS A 41 -21.49 -3.89 -3.69
N SER A 42 -22.63 -4.30 -4.23
CA SER A 42 -22.76 -4.61 -5.65
C SER A 42 -22.90 -3.33 -6.47
N LEU A 43 -22.05 -3.14 -7.49
CA LEU A 43 -22.17 -2.03 -8.42
C LEU A 43 -23.38 -2.30 -9.36
N PRO A 44 -24.28 -1.29 -9.55
CA PRO A 44 -25.51 -1.51 -10.32
C PRO A 44 -25.28 -1.73 -11.81
N ASN A 45 -24.33 -1.03 -12.39
CA ASN A 45 -24.08 -0.98 -13.83
C ASN A 45 -22.86 -1.78 -14.30
N TYR A 46 -22.20 -2.51 -13.39
CA TYR A 46 -21.04 -3.34 -13.71
C TYR A 46 -21.03 -4.62 -12.85
N PRO A 47 -20.66 -5.79 -13.40
CA PRO A 47 -20.68 -7.07 -12.67
C PRO A 47 -19.52 -7.17 -11.66
N LEU A 48 -19.47 -6.25 -10.69
CA LEU A 48 -18.44 -6.15 -9.65
C LEU A 48 -19.09 -5.98 -8.30
N ASP A 49 -18.60 -6.74 -7.31
CA ASP A 49 -18.94 -6.61 -5.89
C ASP A 49 -17.71 -6.08 -5.12
N ALA A 50 -17.86 -4.97 -4.40
CA ALA A 50 -16.81 -4.37 -3.61
C ALA A 50 -16.89 -4.78 -2.14
N VAL A 51 -15.75 -5.15 -1.57
CA VAL A 51 -15.54 -5.47 -0.14
C VAL A 51 -14.57 -4.44 0.45
N LEU A 52 -14.97 -3.77 1.54
CA LEU A 52 -14.17 -2.73 2.17
C LEU A 52 -13.39 -3.31 3.35
N ALA A 53 -12.06 -3.35 3.26
CA ALA A 53 -11.19 -4.03 4.22
C ALA A 53 -10.02 -3.16 4.69
N LYS A 54 -9.29 -3.63 5.70
CA LYS A 54 -7.97 -3.10 6.05
C LYS A 54 -6.93 -3.58 5.04
N ALA A 55 -5.87 -2.81 4.81
CA ALA A 55 -4.86 -3.13 3.80
C ALA A 55 -4.29 -4.56 3.90
N PRO A 56 -3.89 -5.08 5.08
CA PRO A 56 -3.41 -6.46 5.17
C PRO A 56 -4.47 -7.52 4.82
N ASP A 57 -5.76 -7.24 5.09
CA ASP A 57 -6.86 -8.15 4.81
C ASP A 57 -7.16 -8.20 3.30
N VAL A 58 -6.98 -7.08 2.57
CA VAL A 58 -7.10 -7.05 1.10
C VAL A 58 -6.17 -8.09 0.47
N ILE A 59 -4.90 -8.12 0.89
CA ILE A 59 -3.95 -9.12 0.40
C ILE A 59 -4.43 -10.53 0.73
N THR A 60 -4.87 -10.77 1.96
CA THR A 60 -5.38 -12.09 2.39
C THR A 60 -6.56 -12.54 1.53
N TYR A 61 -7.54 -11.66 1.26
CA TYR A 61 -8.72 -12.01 0.48
C TYR A 61 -8.39 -12.31 -0.98
N VAL A 62 -7.44 -11.57 -1.56
CA VAL A 62 -6.99 -11.82 -2.94
C VAL A 62 -6.15 -13.09 -3.01
N GLU A 63 -5.21 -13.30 -2.11
CA GLU A 63 -4.34 -14.49 -2.10
C GLU A 63 -5.14 -15.79 -1.98
N HIS A 64 -6.18 -15.81 -1.13
CA HIS A 64 -7.04 -16.97 -0.94
C HIS A 64 -8.19 -17.08 -1.94
N GLY A 65 -8.28 -16.20 -2.94
CA GLY A 65 -9.32 -16.23 -3.98
C GLY A 65 -10.73 -15.90 -3.46
N VAL A 66 -10.84 -15.32 -2.27
CA VAL A 66 -12.12 -14.79 -1.74
C VAL A 66 -12.53 -13.54 -2.52
N CYS A 67 -11.53 -12.75 -2.94
CA CYS A 67 -11.68 -11.66 -3.90
C CYS A 67 -10.79 -11.92 -5.11
N ASP A 68 -11.29 -11.60 -6.30
CA ASP A 68 -10.57 -11.74 -7.56
C ASP A 68 -9.53 -10.64 -7.75
N LEU A 69 -9.87 -9.45 -7.24
CA LEU A 69 -9.13 -8.21 -7.37
C LEU A 69 -8.91 -7.57 -6.01
N GLY A 70 -7.89 -6.70 -5.90
CA GLY A 70 -7.67 -5.88 -4.71
C GLY A 70 -7.01 -4.56 -5.00
N ILE A 71 -7.37 -3.51 -4.23
CA ILE A 71 -6.66 -2.23 -4.22
C ILE A 71 -6.00 -2.05 -2.87
N VAL A 72 -4.67 -1.95 -2.89
CA VAL A 72 -3.83 -1.87 -1.69
C VAL A 72 -2.60 -1.00 -1.94
N GLY A 73 -2.04 -0.41 -0.90
CA GLY A 73 -0.79 0.33 -1.00
C GLY A 73 0.42 -0.58 -1.24
N LYS A 74 1.39 -0.09 -2.02
CA LYS A 74 2.66 -0.79 -2.27
C LYS A 74 3.43 -1.07 -0.97
N ASP A 75 3.26 -0.23 0.05
CA ASP A 75 3.79 -0.43 1.41
C ASP A 75 3.37 -1.76 2.01
N THR A 76 2.08 -2.07 1.94
CA THR A 76 1.54 -3.34 2.45
C THR A 76 2.00 -4.54 1.62
N ILE A 77 2.12 -4.37 0.30
CA ILE A 77 2.67 -5.42 -0.59
C ILE A 77 4.12 -5.73 -0.22
N LEU A 78 4.95 -4.70 -0.05
CA LEU A 78 6.37 -4.86 0.29
C LEU A 78 6.58 -5.49 1.67
N GLU A 79 5.72 -5.16 2.63
CA GLU A 79 5.82 -5.66 4.00
C GLU A 79 5.28 -7.07 4.15
N LYS A 80 4.10 -7.35 3.56
CA LYS A 80 3.41 -8.62 3.79
C LYS A 80 3.80 -9.68 2.77
N GLY A 81 4.12 -9.28 1.53
CA GLY A 81 4.23 -10.20 0.42
C GLY A 81 2.89 -10.84 0.04
N GLY A 82 2.92 -11.97 -0.64
CA GLY A 82 1.75 -12.77 -1.01
C GLY A 82 1.83 -13.30 -2.44
N SER A 83 0.91 -14.22 -2.78
CA SER A 83 0.81 -14.83 -4.10
C SER A 83 -0.33 -14.23 -4.92
N PHE A 84 -0.03 -13.22 -5.71
CA PHE A 84 -0.95 -12.51 -6.60
C PHE A 84 -0.17 -11.82 -7.73
N TYR A 85 -0.87 -11.34 -8.73
CA TYR A 85 -0.28 -10.45 -9.74
C TYR A 85 -0.51 -9.00 -9.36
N GLU A 86 0.52 -8.18 -9.37
CA GLU A 86 0.45 -6.73 -9.33
C GLU A 86 0.36 -6.24 -10.78
N VAL A 87 -0.82 -5.76 -11.19
CA VAL A 87 -1.12 -5.53 -12.61
C VAL A 87 -1.15 -4.05 -13.00
N LEU A 88 -1.41 -3.13 -12.07
CA LEU A 88 -1.52 -1.71 -12.39
C LEU A 88 -1.07 -0.83 -11.24
N ASP A 89 -0.25 0.19 -11.54
CA ASP A 89 -0.01 1.33 -10.66
C ASP A 89 -1.14 2.34 -10.84
N LEU A 90 -1.92 2.56 -9.81
CA LEU A 90 -3.07 3.46 -9.86
C LEU A 90 -2.70 4.95 -9.77
N GLY A 91 -1.43 5.27 -9.58
CA GLY A 91 -0.90 6.64 -9.66
C GLY A 91 -1.30 7.57 -8.52
N PHE A 92 -2.09 7.11 -7.54
CA PHE A 92 -2.49 7.89 -6.36
C PHE A 92 -1.96 7.28 -5.06
N GLY A 93 -2.11 8.01 -3.93
CA GLY A 93 -1.52 7.60 -2.66
C GLY A 93 0.01 7.59 -2.68
N LYS A 94 0.61 8.45 -3.52
CA LYS A 94 2.06 8.53 -3.71
C LYS A 94 2.74 9.00 -2.42
N CYS A 95 3.70 8.22 -1.97
CA CYS A 95 4.64 8.52 -0.89
C CYS A 95 5.91 7.68 -1.10
N ARG A 96 6.79 7.65 -0.13
CA ARG A 96 7.97 6.80 -0.17
C ARG A 96 8.33 6.28 1.22
N PHE A 97 9.00 5.16 1.29
CA PHE A 97 9.78 4.80 2.46
C PHE A 97 11.08 5.57 2.48
N ALA A 98 11.46 6.09 3.64
CA ALA A 98 12.73 6.75 3.83
C ALA A 98 13.41 6.30 5.13
N LEU A 99 14.73 6.22 5.10
CA LEU A 99 15.58 6.12 6.28
C LEU A 99 15.77 7.52 6.83
N ALA A 100 15.37 7.74 8.08
CA ALA A 100 15.52 9.03 8.75
C ALA A 100 16.26 8.90 10.09
N VAL A 101 17.03 9.93 10.43
CA VAL A 101 17.85 9.99 11.63
C VAL A 101 17.65 11.33 12.35
N LYS A 102 18.15 11.48 13.58
CA LYS A 102 18.26 12.79 14.22
C LYS A 102 19.18 13.69 13.40
N GLU A 103 18.82 14.95 13.29
CA GLU A 103 19.65 15.94 12.62
C GLU A 103 21.08 15.94 13.17
N GLY A 104 22.08 15.96 12.29
CA GLY A 104 23.49 15.90 12.63
C GLY A 104 24.05 14.53 13.03
N SER A 105 23.23 13.46 12.98
CA SER A 105 23.70 12.10 13.25
C SER A 105 24.45 11.51 12.06
N ASP A 106 25.61 10.89 12.32
CA ASP A 106 26.34 10.09 11.34
C ASP A 106 25.91 8.61 11.46
N PHE A 107 24.93 8.21 10.66
CA PHE A 107 24.39 6.85 10.70
C PHE A 107 25.35 5.83 10.06
N PHE A 108 26.05 6.19 8.99
CA PHE A 108 26.88 5.26 8.22
C PHE A 108 28.36 5.25 8.65
N GLY A 109 28.83 6.24 9.38
CA GLY A 109 30.25 6.47 9.68
C GLY A 109 30.84 5.62 10.81
N THR A 110 30.13 4.67 11.40
CA THR A 110 30.64 3.84 12.50
C THR A 110 30.38 2.34 12.27
N TYR A 111 31.29 1.50 12.78
CA TYR A 111 31.19 0.02 12.72
C TYR A 111 30.27 -0.61 13.77
N LYS A 112 29.54 0.21 14.54
CA LYS A 112 28.61 -0.30 15.56
C LYS A 112 27.33 -0.79 14.90
N THR A 113 26.80 -1.94 15.36
CA THR A 113 25.46 -2.42 14.99
C THR A 113 24.44 -1.32 15.30
N ARG A 114 23.67 -0.93 14.28
CA ARG A 114 22.66 0.14 14.39
C ARG A 114 21.31 -0.46 14.75
N ARG A 115 20.56 0.25 15.58
CA ARG A 115 19.16 -0.05 15.88
C ARG A 115 18.26 0.84 15.04
N VAL A 116 17.29 0.21 14.35
CA VAL A 116 16.36 0.91 13.46
C VAL A 116 14.93 0.56 13.86
N ALA A 117 14.11 1.56 14.16
CA ALA A 117 12.70 1.33 14.40
C ALA A 117 11.90 1.42 13.10
N SER A 118 10.90 0.56 12.96
CA SER A 118 9.97 0.61 11.84
C SER A 118 8.66 -0.09 12.17
N LYS A 119 7.57 0.37 11.55
CA LYS A 119 6.32 -0.38 11.45
C LYS A 119 6.40 -1.49 10.39
N TYR A 120 7.41 -1.42 9.52
CA TYR A 120 7.62 -2.26 8.34
C TYR A 120 8.97 -3.01 8.43
N PRO A 121 9.08 -4.00 9.31
CA PRO A 121 10.34 -4.72 9.53
C PRO A 121 10.84 -5.45 8.29
N GLU A 122 9.97 -6.02 7.43
CA GLU A 122 10.41 -6.73 6.24
C GLU A 122 10.96 -5.78 5.17
N VAL A 123 10.32 -4.62 4.97
CA VAL A 123 10.85 -3.55 4.10
C VAL A 123 12.21 -3.09 4.61
N THR A 124 12.34 -2.87 5.90
CA THR A 124 13.58 -2.42 6.55
C THR A 124 14.68 -3.46 6.38
N ARG A 125 14.39 -4.74 6.64
CA ARG A 125 15.34 -5.85 6.49
C ARG A 125 15.84 -5.98 5.05
N ALA A 126 14.92 -5.93 4.08
CA ALA A 126 15.25 -6.02 2.67
C ALA A 126 16.14 -4.84 2.20
N PHE A 127 15.90 -3.64 2.73
CA PHE A 127 16.72 -2.47 2.42
C PHE A 127 18.15 -2.62 2.92
N PHE A 128 18.36 -2.95 4.18
CA PHE A 128 19.69 -3.09 4.76
C PHE A 128 20.44 -4.32 4.24
N ALA A 129 19.73 -5.42 3.94
CA ALA A 129 20.32 -6.59 3.29
C ALA A 129 20.92 -6.26 1.92
N ARG A 130 20.23 -5.44 1.10
CA ARG A 130 20.78 -4.97 -0.20
C ARG A 130 22.04 -4.11 -0.03
N LYS A 131 22.20 -3.46 1.10
CA LYS A 131 23.41 -2.67 1.43
C LYS A 131 24.53 -3.50 2.07
N GLY A 132 24.28 -4.78 2.33
CA GLY A 132 25.24 -5.62 3.07
C GLY A 132 25.43 -5.20 4.53
N MET A 133 24.43 -4.50 5.09
CA MET A 133 24.45 -4.00 6.49
C MET A 133 23.59 -4.87 7.37
N ASP A 134 24.12 -5.25 8.53
CA ASP A 134 23.36 -5.87 9.61
C ASP A 134 22.89 -4.80 10.59
N VAL A 135 21.60 -4.80 10.89
CA VAL A 135 20.94 -3.86 11.81
C VAL A 135 19.97 -4.58 12.73
N ASP A 136 19.85 -4.09 13.97
CA ASP A 136 18.83 -4.55 14.90
C ASP A 136 17.51 -3.80 14.64
N ILE A 137 16.47 -4.52 14.19
CA ILE A 137 15.19 -3.94 13.79
C ILE A 137 14.20 -4.05 14.95
N ILE A 138 13.74 -2.90 15.43
CA ILE A 138 12.74 -2.81 16.51
C ILE A 138 11.39 -2.42 15.89
N LYS A 139 10.43 -3.36 15.96
CA LYS A 139 9.08 -3.10 15.45
C LYS A 139 8.32 -2.16 16.38
N ILE A 140 7.74 -1.10 15.82
CA ILE A 140 6.88 -0.11 16.50
C ILE A 140 5.55 -0.05 15.75
N GLU A 141 4.43 -0.17 16.46
CA GLU A 141 3.09 -0.12 15.86
C GLU A 141 2.51 1.32 15.76
N GLY A 142 2.97 2.22 16.62
CA GLY A 142 2.51 3.62 16.68
C GLY A 142 3.43 4.59 15.97
N SER A 143 3.64 5.76 16.60
CA SER A 143 4.54 6.83 16.11
C SER A 143 5.98 6.37 16.20
N VAL A 144 6.54 5.99 15.06
CA VAL A 144 7.91 5.44 14.94
C VAL A 144 8.97 6.49 15.31
N GLU A 145 8.65 7.76 15.08
CA GLU A 145 9.51 8.92 15.38
C GLU A 145 9.89 9.01 16.87
N LEU A 146 9.07 8.47 17.76
CA LEU A 146 9.37 8.45 19.19
C LEU A 146 10.62 7.63 19.53
N ALA A 147 10.92 6.59 18.74
CA ALA A 147 12.00 5.66 19.06
C ALA A 147 13.38 6.37 19.08
N PRO A 148 13.80 7.15 18.07
CA PRO A 148 15.05 7.89 18.15
C PRO A 148 14.97 9.06 19.16
N ILE A 149 13.84 9.73 19.32
CA ILE A 149 13.68 10.83 20.29
C ILE A 149 13.99 10.32 21.71
N LEU A 150 13.49 9.15 22.06
CA LEU A 150 13.70 8.50 23.34
C LEU A 150 15.04 7.72 23.42
N ASN A 151 15.92 7.83 22.45
CA ASN A 151 17.20 7.10 22.35
C ASN A 151 17.06 5.55 22.34
N LEU A 152 15.91 5.02 21.94
CA LEU A 152 15.70 3.60 21.75
C LEU A 152 16.45 3.10 20.51
N THR A 153 16.44 3.90 19.42
CA THR A 153 17.04 3.55 18.13
C THR A 153 17.90 4.70 17.57
N ASP A 154 18.81 4.35 16.66
CA ASP A 154 19.68 5.29 15.97
C ASP A 154 18.98 5.94 14.76
N ALA A 155 18.00 5.21 14.16
CA ALA A 155 17.25 5.64 12.98
C ALA A 155 15.84 5.04 12.95
N ILE A 156 15.06 5.50 11.96
CA ILE A 156 13.79 4.88 11.59
C ILE A 156 13.73 4.62 10.09
N VAL A 157 12.94 3.62 9.70
CA VAL A 157 12.43 3.46 8.33
C VAL A 157 10.92 3.58 8.38
N ASP A 158 10.37 4.59 7.74
CA ASP A 158 8.92 4.84 7.74
C ASP A 158 8.44 5.48 6.43
N ILE A 159 7.13 5.55 6.28
CA ILE A 159 6.47 6.21 5.15
C ILE A 159 6.57 7.73 5.32
N VAL A 160 7.04 8.39 4.27
CA VAL A 160 7.19 9.83 4.20
C VAL A 160 6.44 10.37 2.98
N GLU A 161 5.45 11.21 3.22
CA GLU A 161 4.74 11.94 2.16
C GLU A 161 5.39 13.30 1.94
N THR A 162 5.30 14.22 2.90
CA THR A 162 5.87 15.56 2.84
C THR A 162 7.13 15.73 3.71
N GLY A 163 7.34 14.85 4.67
CA GLY A 163 8.41 14.96 5.67
C GLY A 163 8.11 15.93 6.82
N ALA A 164 6.93 16.54 6.86
CA ALA A 164 6.57 17.52 7.90
C ALA A 164 6.64 16.94 9.32
N THR A 165 6.16 15.70 9.52
CA THR A 165 6.22 15.00 10.81
C THR A 165 7.66 14.76 11.25
N LEU A 166 8.51 14.30 10.35
CA LEU A 166 9.94 14.11 10.65
C LEU A 166 10.60 15.42 11.11
N LYS A 167 10.42 16.48 10.33
CA LYS A 167 10.99 17.81 10.62
C LYS A 167 10.49 18.36 11.95
N ALA A 168 9.21 18.23 12.25
CA ALA A 168 8.61 18.67 13.52
C ALA A 168 9.21 17.95 14.74
N ASN A 169 9.80 16.77 14.52
CA ASN A 169 10.42 15.94 15.57
C ASN A 169 11.96 15.91 15.50
N GLY A 170 12.59 16.84 14.77
CA GLY A 170 14.06 16.95 14.68
C GLY A 170 14.71 15.77 13.94
N LEU A 171 13.94 15.10 13.04
CA LEU A 171 14.43 14.02 12.21
C LEU A 171 14.58 14.50 10.76
N VAL A 172 15.60 13.98 10.10
CA VAL A 172 15.87 14.25 8.67
C VAL A 172 15.94 12.95 7.89
N PRO A 173 15.28 12.87 6.72
CA PRO A 173 15.46 11.74 5.82
C PRO A 173 16.85 11.83 5.19
N ILE A 174 17.61 10.72 5.25
CA ILE A 174 18.96 10.64 4.69
C ILE A 174 19.03 9.78 3.44
N GLU A 175 18.04 8.90 3.23
CA GLU A 175 18.00 8.05 2.06
C GLU A 175 16.57 7.55 1.76
N ASP A 176 16.19 7.53 0.48
CA ASP A 176 14.95 6.93 0.02
C ASP A 176 15.09 5.41 -0.11
N VAL A 177 14.17 4.66 0.47
CA VAL A 177 14.18 3.20 0.53
C VAL A 177 13.40 2.58 -0.62
N ALA A 178 12.17 3.02 -0.85
CA ALA A 178 11.30 2.58 -1.93
C ALA A 178 10.15 3.57 -2.18
N PRO A 179 9.75 3.78 -3.45
CA PRO A 179 8.53 4.52 -3.77
C PRO A 179 7.28 3.68 -3.43
N VAL A 180 6.21 4.37 -3.07
CA VAL A 180 4.92 3.79 -2.71
C VAL A 180 3.80 4.49 -3.46
N SER A 181 2.84 3.71 -3.99
CA SER A 181 1.57 4.16 -4.55
C SER A 181 0.52 3.08 -4.40
N ALA A 182 -0.74 3.38 -4.68
CA ALA A 182 -1.81 2.38 -4.72
C ALA A 182 -1.62 1.43 -5.91
N ARG A 183 -1.90 0.14 -5.70
CA ARG A 183 -1.75 -0.92 -6.69
C ARG A 183 -3.04 -1.70 -6.84
N LEU A 184 -3.36 -2.06 -8.08
CA LEU A 184 -4.34 -3.08 -8.38
C LEU A 184 -3.63 -4.44 -8.40
N ILE A 185 -4.12 -5.37 -7.58
CA ILE A 185 -3.63 -6.76 -7.51
C ILE A 185 -4.72 -7.72 -7.93
N VAL A 186 -4.34 -8.86 -8.48
CA VAL A 186 -5.25 -9.88 -9.02
C VAL A 186 -4.86 -11.26 -8.50
N ASN A 187 -5.85 -12.04 -8.06
CA ASN A 187 -5.66 -13.44 -7.70
C ASN A 187 -5.12 -14.24 -8.90
N THR A 188 -4.16 -15.13 -8.67
CA THR A 188 -3.48 -15.89 -9.73
C THR A 188 -4.41 -16.85 -10.48
N ALA A 189 -5.40 -17.45 -9.81
CA ALA A 189 -6.39 -18.33 -10.45
C ALA A 189 -7.45 -17.51 -11.18
N SER A 190 -7.98 -16.44 -10.56
CA SER A 190 -8.98 -15.56 -11.17
C SER A 190 -8.47 -14.91 -12.46
N MET A 191 -7.18 -14.57 -12.52
CA MET A 191 -6.56 -14.04 -13.74
C MET A 191 -6.68 -14.97 -14.95
N LYS A 192 -6.77 -16.28 -14.71
CA LYS A 192 -6.96 -17.29 -15.76
C LYS A 192 -8.44 -17.56 -16.02
N LEU A 193 -9.23 -17.68 -14.96
CA LEU A 193 -10.65 -18.06 -15.03
C LEU A 193 -11.52 -16.93 -15.59
N TYR A 194 -11.23 -15.68 -15.26
CA TYR A 194 -12.02 -14.49 -15.59
C TYR A 194 -11.24 -13.49 -16.44
N LYS A 195 -10.33 -14.00 -17.29
CA LYS A 195 -9.38 -13.21 -18.08
C LYS A 195 -10.01 -11.99 -18.77
N ASP A 196 -11.09 -12.21 -19.50
CA ASP A 196 -11.71 -11.15 -20.32
C ASP A 196 -12.39 -10.08 -19.45
N GLN A 197 -13.04 -10.48 -18.35
CA GLN A 197 -13.68 -9.56 -17.41
C GLN A 197 -12.63 -8.73 -16.66
N ILE A 198 -11.52 -9.35 -16.24
CA ILE A 198 -10.42 -8.67 -15.57
C ILE A 198 -9.73 -7.72 -16.53
N ALA A 199 -9.50 -8.12 -17.78
CA ALA A 199 -8.91 -7.27 -18.81
C ALA A 199 -9.78 -6.05 -19.12
N ASP A 200 -11.11 -6.21 -19.24
CA ASP A 200 -12.04 -5.09 -19.42
C ASP A 200 -11.96 -4.10 -18.24
N PHE A 201 -11.96 -4.63 -17.00
CA PHE A 201 -11.85 -3.79 -15.80
C PHE A 201 -10.53 -3.01 -15.75
N ILE A 202 -9.39 -3.67 -16.03
CA ILE A 202 -8.07 -3.03 -16.09
C ILE A 202 -8.07 -1.94 -17.15
N SER A 203 -8.53 -2.24 -18.38
CA SER A 203 -8.56 -1.30 -19.49
C SER A 203 -9.39 -0.04 -19.19
N ARG A 204 -10.53 -0.19 -18.51
CA ARG A 204 -11.34 0.96 -18.06
C ARG A 204 -10.59 1.83 -17.06
N CYS A 205 -9.90 1.21 -16.09
CA CYS A 205 -9.10 1.94 -15.12
C CYS A 205 -7.92 2.66 -15.80
N GLU A 206 -7.20 2.00 -16.70
CA GLU A 206 -6.09 2.58 -17.47
C GLU A 206 -6.54 3.78 -18.31
N GLY A 207 -7.64 3.63 -19.08
CA GLY A 207 -8.17 4.71 -19.89
C GLY A 207 -8.62 5.94 -19.10
N GLU A 208 -9.03 5.76 -17.83
CA GLU A 208 -9.32 6.90 -16.95
C GLU A 208 -8.05 7.50 -16.34
N LEU A 209 -7.05 6.69 -16.01
CA LEU A 209 -5.76 7.18 -15.48
C LEU A 209 -5.01 8.01 -16.52
N GLU A 210 -5.03 7.62 -17.79
CA GLU A 210 -4.41 8.37 -18.89
C GLU A 210 -5.00 9.79 -19.06
N LYS A 211 -6.31 9.96 -18.81
CA LYS A 211 -6.97 11.29 -18.86
C LYS A 211 -6.54 12.22 -17.72
N ARG A 212 -5.98 11.67 -16.64
CA ARG A 212 -5.58 12.41 -15.43
C ARG A 212 -4.10 12.80 -15.43
N THR A 213 -3.32 12.29 -16.37
CA THR A 213 -1.89 12.56 -16.56
C THR A 213 -1.67 13.72 -17.52
#